data_8eccf46115bd5e1a5b1eb4d45f7c7d1d
#
_entry.id   8eccf46115bd5e1a5b1eb4d45f7c7d1d
#
_cell.length_a   1.000
_cell.length_b   1.000
_cell.length_c   1.000
_cell.angle_alpha   90.00
_cell.angle_beta   90.00
_cell.angle_gamma   90.00
#
_symmetry.space_group_name_H-M   'P 1'
#
loop_
_entity.id
_entity.type
_entity.pdbx_description
1 polymer ?
#
loop_
_entity_poly.entity_id
_entity_poly.type
_entity_poly.pdbx_seq_one_letter_code
_entity_poly.pdbx_strand_id
1 'polypeptide(L)'
;IKPTGIQIENTDTLTQATFNNEGMQVSDDNATIRFTTTDISAGGQQIHDVKAGTKDTDAVNVKQLKDTISNVGDSISVKANNYTDKQVARVGANAAALSALHPLSFNPNEKVEYSVGYGNYKGSNAVAVGVFAHPNENTLLSLGATFGTGDNMINAGATFRVGKSYKQVTNSNVAVAKDVQDLAKKYEALAKKYDNLVKSLNRTNGTDYDVMFPDVPKG
;
A
#
# COMPACT_ATOMS: atom_id res chain seq x y z
N ILE A 1 -82.18 6.31 -33.91
CA ILE A 1 -80.90 5.80 -34.37
C ILE A 1 -79.96 5.95 -33.17
N LYS A 2 -79.53 4.86 -32.51
CA LYS A 2 -78.39 4.93 -31.58
C LYS A 2 -77.18 5.13 -32.46
N PRO A 3 -76.38 6.16 -32.26
CA PRO A 3 -75.14 6.27 -33.02
C PRO A 3 -74.16 5.20 -32.51
N THR A 4 -74.12 4.07 -33.24
CA THR A 4 -73.20 2.97 -32.91
C THR A 4 -71.80 3.29 -33.40
N GLY A 5 -71.53 4.49 -33.89
CA GLY A 5 -70.28 4.88 -34.49
C GLY A 5 -70.15 4.57 -35.97
N ILE A 6 -69.00 4.86 -36.51
CA ILE A 6 -68.60 4.48 -37.88
C ILE A 6 -67.76 3.23 -37.78
N GLN A 7 -68.09 2.19 -38.54
CA GLN A 7 -67.31 0.98 -38.65
C GLN A 7 -66.92 0.82 -40.14
N ILE A 8 -65.66 0.58 -40.40
CA ILE A 8 -65.09 0.32 -41.72
C ILE A 8 -64.37 -1.03 -41.64
N GLU A 9 -64.79 -1.98 -42.47
CA GLU A 9 -64.20 -3.30 -42.51
C GLU A 9 -63.59 -3.54 -43.90
N ASN A 10 -62.39 -4.10 -43.91
CA ASN A 10 -61.78 -4.69 -45.11
C ASN A 10 -61.75 -6.21 -44.96
N THR A 11 -62.61 -6.89 -45.71
CA THR A 11 -62.75 -8.36 -45.66
C THR A 11 -61.54 -9.12 -46.22
N ASP A 12 -60.74 -8.50 -47.04
CA ASP A 12 -59.56 -9.18 -47.64
C ASP A 12 -58.35 -9.15 -46.67
N THR A 13 -58.27 -8.14 -45.82
CA THR A 13 -57.19 -7.97 -44.84
C THR A 13 -57.60 -8.22 -43.41
N LEU A 14 -58.88 -8.50 -43.16
CA LEU A 14 -59.52 -8.66 -41.83
C LEU A 14 -59.27 -7.44 -40.93
N THR A 15 -58.99 -6.26 -41.52
CA THR A 15 -58.74 -5.06 -40.79
C THR A 15 -60.04 -4.31 -40.52
N GLN A 16 -60.30 -3.93 -39.27
CA GLN A 16 -61.45 -3.20 -38.86
C GLN A 16 -61.04 -1.83 -38.22
N ALA A 17 -61.66 -0.76 -38.65
CA ALA A 17 -61.58 0.55 -37.98
C ALA A 17 -62.94 0.92 -37.41
N THR A 18 -62.96 1.23 -36.11
CA THR A 18 -64.17 1.64 -35.39
C THR A 18 -63.99 3.02 -34.81
N PHE A 19 -64.99 3.90 -34.99
CA PHE A 19 -65.10 5.22 -34.42
C PHE A 19 -66.42 5.35 -33.65
N ASN A 20 -66.39 5.41 -32.34
CA ASN A 20 -67.55 5.47 -31.50
C ASN A 20 -67.38 6.42 -30.32
N ASN A 21 -68.32 6.41 -29.35
CA ASN A 21 -68.22 7.24 -28.16
C ASN A 21 -67.12 6.81 -27.18
N GLU A 22 -66.51 5.67 -27.36
CA GLU A 22 -65.34 5.18 -26.56
C GLU A 22 -64.03 5.65 -27.14
N GLY A 23 -63.97 5.97 -28.44
CA GLY A 23 -62.78 6.44 -29.10
C GLY A 23 -62.57 5.87 -30.50
N MET A 24 -61.36 5.77 -30.93
CA MET A 24 -60.91 5.21 -32.19
C MET A 24 -60.15 3.87 -31.95
N GLN A 25 -60.49 2.88 -32.69
CA GLN A 25 -59.77 1.59 -32.68
C GLN A 25 -59.50 1.13 -34.12
N VAL A 26 -58.30 0.65 -34.35
CA VAL A 26 -57.94 -0.08 -35.59
C VAL A 26 -57.41 -1.43 -35.16
N SER A 27 -58.01 -2.51 -35.67
CA SER A 27 -57.59 -3.88 -35.31
C SER A 27 -57.53 -4.77 -36.53
N ASP A 28 -56.67 -5.72 -36.45
CA ASP A 28 -56.60 -6.92 -37.30
C ASP A 28 -56.47 -8.16 -36.41
N ASP A 29 -56.16 -9.32 -36.99
CA ASP A 29 -56.00 -10.59 -36.29
C ASP A 29 -54.82 -10.60 -35.28
N ASN A 30 -53.83 -9.67 -35.43
CA ASN A 30 -52.57 -9.68 -34.74
C ASN A 30 -52.45 -8.53 -33.72
N ALA A 31 -53.08 -7.36 -33.98
CA ALA A 31 -52.89 -6.18 -33.19
C ALA A 31 -54.14 -5.30 -33.09
N THR A 32 -54.26 -4.54 -32.01
CA THR A 32 -55.30 -3.56 -31.81
C THR A 32 -54.67 -2.24 -31.36
N ILE A 33 -54.77 -1.20 -32.17
CA ILE A 33 -54.37 0.15 -31.86
C ILE A 33 -55.61 0.90 -31.36
N ARG A 34 -55.51 1.59 -30.23
CA ARG A 34 -56.64 2.35 -29.60
C ARG A 34 -56.24 3.74 -29.18
N PHE A 35 -57.18 4.65 -29.35
CA PHE A 35 -57.16 6.02 -28.85
C PHE A 35 -58.47 6.29 -28.12
N THR A 36 -58.45 6.23 -26.81
CA THR A 36 -59.60 6.48 -25.98
C THR A 36 -59.35 7.65 -25.03
N THR A 37 -60.35 8.08 -24.26
CA THR A 37 -60.16 9.15 -23.25
C THR A 37 -59.31 8.67 -22.05
N THR A 38 -59.12 7.39 -21.88
CA THR A 38 -58.40 6.80 -20.75
C THR A 38 -57.16 6.01 -21.14
N ASP A 39 -56.98 5.70 -22.43
CA ASP A 39 -55.91 4.82 -22.91
C ASP A 39 -55.52 5.16 -24.35
N ILE A 40 -54.21 5.16 -24.60
CA ILE A 40 -53.61 5.20 -25.94
C ILE A 40 -52.73 3.95 -26.03
N SER A 41 -53.15 2.98 -26.86
CA SER A 41 -52.40 1.74 -27.03
C SER A 41 -51.93 1.61 -28.48
N ALA A 42 -50.65 1.36 -28.68
CA ALA A 42 -50.08 1.03 -29.98
C ALA A 42 -50.23 -0.45 -30.36
N GLY A 43 -50.88 -1.28 -29.54
CA GLY A 43 -51.10 -2.70 -29.81
C GLY A 43 -49.83 -3.53 -29.95
N GLY A 44 -48.74 -3.16 -29.27
CA GLY A 44 -47.43 -3.80 -29.39
C GLY A 44 -46.64 -3.35 -30.62
N GLN A 45 -47.15 -2.41 -31.42
CA GLN A 45 -46.48 -1.92 -32.61
C GLN A 45 -45.46 -0.80 -32.27
N GLN A 46 -44.48 -0.61 -33.13
CA GLN A 46 -43.52 0.47 -32.99
C GLN A 46 -44.15 1.84 -33.33
N ILE A 47 -43.82 2.87 -32.56
CA ILE A 47 -44.16 4.23 -32.87
C ILE A 47 -42.90 4.90 -33.45
N HIS A 48 -42.98 5.29 -34.74
CA HIS A 48 -41.88 5.97 -35.42
C HIS A 48 -42.04 7.48 -35.36
N ASP A 49 -40.92 8.19 -35.68
CA ASP A 49 -40.90 9.67 -35.82
C ASP A 49 -41.29 10.43 -34.52
N VAL A 50 -41.11 9.80 -33.37
CA VAL A 50 -41.32 10.44 -32.07
C VAL A 50 -40.27 11.53 -31.88
N LYS A 51 -40.73 12.81 -31.85
CA LYS A 51 -39.87 13.95 -31.54
C LYS A 51 -39.32 13.81 -30.13
N ALA A 52 -38.11 14.34 -29.90
CA ALA A 52 -37.52 14.38 -28.55
C ALA A 52 -38.46 15.13 -27.58
N GLY A 53 -38.78 14.48 -26.46
CA GLY A 53 -39.58 15.07 -25.38
C GLY A 53 -38.85 16.24 -24.72
N THR A 54 -39.59 17.25 -24.33
CA THR A 54 -39.03 18.46 -23.66
C THR A 54 -39.69 18.74 -22.32
N LYS A 55 -40.82 18.12 -22.04
CA LYS A 55 -41.54 18.20 -20.77
C LYS A 55 -41.56 16.85 -20.08
N ASP A 56 -41.76 16.84 -18.77
CA ASP A 56 -41.77 15.62 -17.95
C ASP A 56 -42.85 14.59 -18.35
N THR A 57 -43.89 15.07 -19.08
CA THR A 57 -44.99 14.24 -19.54
C THR A 57 -44.89 13.85 -21.01
N ASP A 58 -43.82 14.22 -21.71
CA ASP A 58 -43.62 13.85 -23.10
C ASP A 58 -43.08 12.42 -23.22
N ALA A 59 -43.39 11.78 -24.36
CA ALA A 59 -42.77 10.49 -24.69
C ALA A 59 -41.27 10.68 -24.99
N VAL A 60 -40.48 9.75 -24.49
CA VAL A 60 -39.02 9.68 -24.72
C VAL A 60 -38.73 8.79 -25.95
N ASN A 61 -37.99 9.32 -26.91
CA ASN A 61 -37.52 8.51 -28.03
C ASN A 61 -36.23 7.74 -27.72
N VAL A 62 -35.93 6.70 -28.50
CA VAL A 62 -34.75 5.84 -28.32
C VAL A 62 -33.43 6.61 -28.37
N LYS A 63 -33.35 7.69 -29.15
CA LYS A 63 -32.13 8.51 -29.22
C LYS A 63 -31.87 9.22 -27.89
N GLN A 64 -32.87 9.85 -27.30
CA GLN A 64 -32.75 10.49 -25.98
C GLN A 64 -32.32 9.50 -24.89
N LEU A 65 -32.91 8.29 -24.90
CA LEU A 65 -32.53 7.24 -23.95
C LEU A 65 -31.07 6.82 -24.12
N LYS A 66 -30.63 6.59 -25.35
CA LYS A 66 -29.23 6.20 -25.64
C LYS A 66 -28.25 7.30 -25.24
N ASP A 67 -28.53 8.54 -25.61
CA ASP A 67 -27.68 9.70 -25.25
C ASP A 67 -27.58 9.85 -23.72
N THR A 68 -28.69 9.70 -23.01
CA THR A 68 -28.72 9.76 -21.55
C THR A 68 -27.90 8.64 -20.91
N ILE A 69 -28.07 7.40 -21.36
CA ILE A 69 -27.33 6.25 -20.87
C ILE A 69 -25.81 6.42 -21.09
N SER A 70 -25.43 6.89 -22.30
CA SER A 70 -24.02 7.15 -22.60
C SER A 70 -23.42 8.21 -21.67
N ASN A 71 -24.08 9.36 -21.52
CA ASN A 71 -23.63 10.46 -20.67
C ASN A 71 -23.53 10.04 -19.19
N VAL A 72 -24.49 9.27 -18.69
CA VAL A 72 -24.47 8.75 -17.32
C VAL A 72 -23.35 7.74 -17.15
N GLY A 73 -23.17 6.82 -18.11
CA GLY A 73 -22.10 5.84 -18.11
C GLY A 73 -20.71 6.48 -18.08
N ASP A 74 -20.47 7.47 -18.93
CA ASP A 74 -19.22 8.23 -18.98
C ASP A 74 -18.96 8.97 -17.66
N SER A 75 -20.00 9.64 -17.13
CA SER A 75 -19.91 10.33 -15.84
C SER A 75 -19.59 9.41 -14.69
N ILE A 76 -20.20 8.23 -14.62
CA ILE A 76 -19.94 7.21 -13.59
C ILE A 76 -18.52 6.68 -13.74
N SER A 77 -18.09 6.37 -14.96
CA SER A 77 -16.73 5.84 -15.22
C SER A 77 -15.66 6.84 -14.80
N VAL A 78 -15.81 8.12 -15.15
CA VAL A 78 -14.87 9.17 -14.74
C VAL A 78 -14.83 9.31 -13.20
N LYS A 79 -15.98 9.33 -12.54
CA LYS A 79 -16.05 9.43 -11.07
C LYS A 79 -15.43 8.23 -10.39
N ALA A 80 -15.71 7.02 -10.87
CA ALA A 80 -15.16 5.78 -10.33
C ALA A 80 -13.64 5.71 -10.50
N ASN A 81 -13.14 6.05 -11.68
CA ASN A 81 -11.71 6.07 -11.95
C ASN A 81 -10.99 7.12 -11.08
N ASN A 82 -11.52 8.34 -10.99
CA ASN A 82 -10.96 9.38 -10.14
C ASN A 82 -10.94 8.99 -8.65
N TYR A 83 -12.00 8.32 -8.17
CA TYR A 83 -12.04 7.80 -6.81
C TYR A 83 -10.98 6.72 -6.60
N THR A 84 -10.92 5.74 -7.50
CA THR A 84 -9.96 4.64 -7.43
C THR A 84 -8.51 5.15 -7.49
N ASP A 85 -8.20 6.06 -8.41
CA ASP A 85 -6.87 6.65 -8.54
C ASP A 85 -6.44 7.38 -7.27
N LYS A 86 -7.35 8.15 -6.65
CA LYS A 86 -7.08 8.80 -5.36
C LYS A 86 -6.83 7.80 -4.24
N GLN A 87 -7.61 6.73 -4.15
CA GLN A 87 -7.41 5.70 -3.12
C GLN A 87 -6.10 4.94 -3.32
N VAL A 88 -5.78 4.56 -4.56
CA VAL A 88 -4.51 3.92 -4.90
C VAL A 88 -3.32 4.83 -4.56
N ALA A 89 -3.42 6.12 -4.88
CA ALA A 89 -2.38 7.09 -4.55
C ALA A 89 -2.14 7.20 -3.03
N ARG A 90 -3.21 7.23 -2.23
CA ARG A 90 -3.14 7.28 -0.76
C ARG A 90 -2.53 6.01 -0.16
N VAL A 91 -3.01 4.85 -0.60
CA VAL A 91 -2.47 3.54 -0.17
C VAL A 91 -0.99 3.44 -0.54
N GLY A 92 -0.61 3.85 -1.74
CA GLY A 92 0.79 3.86 -2.18
C GLY A 92 1.67 4.80 -1.34
N ALA A 93 1.18 5.99 -0.98
CA ALA A 93 1.91 6.92 -0.11
C ALA A 93 2.10 6.35 1.30
N ASN A 94 1.05 5.75 1.89
CA ASN A 94 1.14 5.10 3.19
C ASN A 94 2.13 3.92 3.18
N ALA A 95 2.08 3.07 2.15
CA ALA A 95 3.01 1.96 2.01
C ALA A 95 4.46 2.44 1.86
N ALA A 96 4.70 3.50 1.06
CA ALA A 96 6.01 4.10 0.92
C ALA A 96 6.53 4.69 2.24
N ALA A 97 5.67 5.35 3.02
CA ALA A 97 6.04 5.88 4.33
C ALA A 97 6.39 4.76 5.34
N LEU A 98 5.60 3.67 5.38
CA LEU A 98 5.90 2.50 6.23
C LEU A 98 7.19 1.81 5.82
N SER A 99 7.46 1.69 4.51
CA SER A 99 8.68 1.07 4.01
C SER A 99 9.95 1.88 4.31
N ALA A 100 9.82 3.17 4.61
CA ALA A 100 10.93 4.02 5.02
C ALA A 100 11.32 3.85 6.50
N LEU A 101 10.55 3.10 7.29
CA LEU A 101 10.85 2.83 8.68
C LEU A 101 11.92 1.72 8.77
N HIS A 102 13.12 2.07 9.21
CA HIS A 102 14.23 1.14 9.37
C HIS A 102 14.77 1.17 10.79
N PRO A 103 14.98 -0.01 11.42
CA PRO A 103 15.66 -0.09 12.69
C PRO A 103 17.17 0.11 12.52
N LEU A 104 17.82 0.59 13.56
CA LEU A 104 19.29 0.58 13.68
C LEU A 104 19.81 -0.84 13.98
N SER A 105 21.13 -1.00 14.01
CA SER A 105 21.74 -2.24 14.45
C SER A 105 21.50 -2.47 15.96
N PHE A 106 21.40 -3.75 16.35
CA PHE A 106 21.21 -4.12 17.75
C PHE A 106 22.25 -3.48 18.68
N ASN A 107 21.78 -2.79 19.72
CA ASN A 107 22.59 -2.26 20.81
C ASN A 107 22.07 -2.86 22.14
N PRO A 108 22.90 -3.58 22.92
CA PRO A 108 22.45 -4.20 24.17
C PRO A 108 22.00 -3.20 25.24
N ASN A 109 22.46 -1.93 25.14
CA ASN A 109 22.13 -0.88 26.09
C ASN A 109 20.86 -0.10 25.70
N GLU A 110 20.46 -0.15 24.43
CA GLU A 110 19.32 0.58 23.87
C GLU A 110 18.43 -0.40 23.09
N LYS A 111 17.40 -0.89 23.75
CA LYS A 111 16.56 -1.99 23.21
C LYS A 111 15.32 -1.51 22.47
N VAL A 112 15.00 -0.22 22.54
CA VAL A 112 13.82 0.37 21.89
C VAL A 112 14.24 1.55 21.07
N GLU A 113 13.75 1.61 19.83
CA GLU A 113 14.06 2.66 18.86
C GLU A 113 12.78 3.21 18.27
N TYR A 114 12.82 4.47 17.85
CA TYR A 114 11.75 5.15 17.13
C TYR A 114 12.24 5.55 15.76
N SER A 115 11.37 5.39 14.76
CA SER A 115 11.65 5.78 13.39
C SER A 115 10.51 6.60 12.81
N VAL A 116 10.84 7.54 11.94
CA VAL A 116 9.87 8.34 11.20
C VAL A 116 10.16 8.18 9.73
N GLY A 117 9.11 7.94 8.94
CA GLY A 117 9.18 7.78 7.50
C GLY A 117 8.24 8.75 6.79
N TYR A 118 8.61 9.16 5.60
CA TYR A 118 7.78 9.94 4.70
C TYR A 118 7.62 9.20 3.38
N GLY A 119 6.42 9.23 2.83
CA GLY A 119 6.11 8.62 1.54
C GLY A 119 5.30 9.54 0.65
N ASN A 120 5.61 9.54 -0.64
CA ASN A 120 4.83 10.18 -1.69
C ASN A 120 4.54 9.17 -2.78
N TYR A 121 3.29 9.15 -3.27
CA TYR A 121 2.90 8.36 -4.43
C TYR A 121 1.77 9.03 -5.18
N LYS A 122 1.94 9.24 -6.49
CA LYS A 122 0.94 9.90 -7.38
C LYS A 122 0.36 11.19 -6.78
N GLY A 123 1.19 12.02 -6.14
CA GLY A 123 0.79 13.28 -5.53
C GLY A 123 0.11 13.19 -4.16
N SER A 124 -0.11 12.00 -3.62
CA SER A 124 -0.53 11.80 -2.23
C SER A 124 0.68 11.66 -1.32
N ASN A 125 0.55 12.15 -0.09
CA ASN A 125 1.62 12.16 0.90
C ASN A 125 1.16 11.46 2.18
N ALA A 126 2.10 10.80 2.86
CA ALA A 126 1.90 10.20 4.17
C ALA A 126 3.16 10.30 5.02
N VAL A 127 2.98 10.33 6.33
CA VAL A 127 4.04 10.19 7.32
C VAL A 127 3.79 8.91 8.10
N ALA A 128 4.83 8.16 8.37
CA ALA A 128 4.77 7.00 9.24
C ALA A 128 5.61 7.23 10.49
N VAL A 129 5.16 6.67 11.60
CA VAL A 129 5.96 6.51 12.82
C VAL A 129 6.05 5.03 13.15
N GLY A 130 7.22 4.60 13.62
CA GLY A 130 7.46 3.21 14.01
C GLY A 130 8.21 3.10 15.30
N VAL A 131 7.96 2.00 15.99
CA VAL A 131 8.69 1.58 17.19
C VAL A 131 9.28 0.22 16.90
N PHE A 132 10.56 0.04 17.21
CA PHE A 132 11.29 -1.20 17.09
C PHE A 132 11.81 -1.60 18.46
N ALA A 133 11.67 -2.88 18.81
CA ALA A 133 12.15 -3.40 20.05
C ALA A 133 13.05 -4.63 19.79
N HIS A 134 14.24 -4.61 20.38
CA HIS A 134 15.22 -5.72 20.33
C HIS A 134 15.29 -6.42 21.70
N PRO A 135 14.44 -7.40 22.01
CA PRO A 135 14.52 -8.16 23.26
C PRO A 135 15.89 -8.82 23.43
N ASN A 136 16.50 -9.25 22.32
CA ASN A 136 17.84 -9.82 22.22
C ASN A 136 18.40 -9.61 20.81
N GLU A 137 19.67 -9.96 20.57
CA GLU A 137 20.36 -9.81 19.28
C GLU A 137 19.73 -10.58 18.11
N ASN A 138 18.90 -11.58 18.39
CA ASN A 138 18.30 -12.47 17.40
C ASN A 138 16.81 -12.20 17.16
N THR A 139 16.22 -11.22 17.85
CA THR A 139 14.79 -10.92 17.77
C THR A 139 14.57 -9.45 17.62
N LEU A 140 13.79 -9.07 16.61
CA LEU A 140 13.29 -7.72 16.39
C LEU A 140 11.77 -7.75 16.33
N LEU A 141 11.13 -6.94 17.13
CA LEU A 141 9.69 -6.64 17.08
C LEU A 141 9.49 -5.24 16.50
N SER A 142 8.50 -5.08 15.66
CA SER A 142 8.18 -3.80 15.03
C SER A 142 6.69 -3.49 15.10
N LEU A 143 6.37 -2.22 15.28
CA LEU A 143 5.02 -1.67 15.17
C LEU A 143 5.12 -0.34 14.44
N GLY A 144 4.32 -0.16 13.39
CA GLY A 144 4.28 1.07 12.61
C GLY A 144 2.86 1.54 12.37
N ALA A 145 2.68 2.85 12.24
CA ALA A 145 1.41 3.46 11.88
C ALA A 145 1.65 4.65 10.95
N THR A 146 0.70 4.89 10.03
CA THR A 146 0.74 6.03 9.11
C THR A 146 -0.29 7.09 9.49
N PHE A 147 0.04 8.32 9.15
CA PHE A 147 -0.83 9.49 9.24
C PHE A 147 -0.76 10.23 7.91
N GLY A 148 -1.90 10.45 7.26
CA GLY A 148 -1.92 11.08 5.93
C GLY A 148 -3.32 11.46 5.47
N THR A 149 -3.44 11.76 4.18
CA THR A 149 -4.69 12.18 3.53
C THR A 149 -5.57 10.99 3.15
N GLY A 150 -5.75 10.01 4.00
CA GLY A 150 -6.56 8.81 3.73
C GLY A 150 -6.73 7.96 4.95
N ASP A 151 -7.12 6.71 4.72
CA ASP A 151 -7.20 5.72 5.79
C ASP A 151 -5.79 5.43 6.33
N ASN A 152 -5.63 5.48 7.64
CA ASN A 152 -4.37 5.18 8.29
C ASN A 152 -4.08 3.67 8.20
N MET A 153 -2.80 3.34 8.04
CA MET A 153 -2.33 1.96 8.05
C MET A 153 -1.58 1.68 9.34
N ILE A 154 -1.72 0.45 9.82
CA ILE A 154 -0.96 -0.07 10.96
C ILE A 154 -0.32 -1.37 10.50
N ASN A 155 0.95 -1.56 10.85
CA ASN A 155 1.64 -2.82 10.67
C ASN A 155 2.31 -3.27 11.97
N ALA A 156 2.44 -4.57 12.14
CA ALA A 156 3.23 -5.19 13.19
C ALA A 156 4.05 -6.33 12.60
N GLY A 157 5.27 -6.49 13.08
CA GLY A 157 6.16 -7.54 12.59
C GLY A 157 7.05 -8.11 13.67
N ALA A 158 7.49 -9.34 13.46
CA ALA A 158 8.52 -9.99 14.26
C ALA A 158 9.54 -10.64 13.33
N THR A 159 10.81 -10.38 13.56
CA THR A 159 11.92 -10.92 12.79
C THR A 159 12.83 -11.72 13.70
N PHE A 160 13.22 -12.91 13.25
CA PHE A 160 14.08 -13.83 14.02
C PHE A 160 15.29 -14.22 13.18
N ARG A 161 16.48 -14.22 13.79
CA ARG A 161 17.65 -14.83 13.20
C ARG A 161 17.61 -16.32 13.45
N VAL A 162 17.74 -17.11 12.37
CA VAL A 162 17.78 -18.57 12.43
C VAL A 162 19.18 -19.02 12.01
N GLY A 163 19.86 -19.83 12.85
CA GLY A 163 21.19 -20.31 12.58
C GLY A 163 22.08 -20.34 13.83
N LYS A 164 23.31 -20.88 13.71
CA LYS A 164 24.30 -20.78 14.78
C LYS A 164 24.76 -19.34 14.89
N SER A 165 24.47 -18.69 16.01
CA SER A 165 25.10 -17.43 16.37
C SER A 165 26.59 -17.66 16.50
N TYR A 166 27.38 -17.18 15.54
CA TYR A 166 28.77 -16.93 15.82
C TYR A 166 28.77 -15.83 16.84
N LYS A 167 29.16 -16.12 18.10
CA LYS A 167 29.53 -15.05 19.02
C LYS A 167 30.51 -14.17 18.24
N GLN A 168 30.08 -13.00 17.81
CA GLN A 168 31.03 -11.97 17.50
C GLN A 168 31.92 -11.92 18.74
N VAL A 169 33.19 -12.25 18.58
CA VAL A 169 34.18 -11.87 19.55
C VAL A 169 34.08 -10.34 19.55
N THR A 170 33.22 -9.78 20.40
CA THR A 170 33.33 -8.43 20.82
C THR A 170 34.72 -8.42 21.45
N ASN A 171 35.70 -7.94 20.66
CA ASN A 171 36.92 -7.40 21.22
C ASN A 171 36.45 -6.25 22.09
N SER A 172 35.89 -6.61 23.25
CA SER A 172 35.71 -5.66 24.31
C SER A 172 37.12 -5.17 24.57
N ASN A 173 37.33 -3.89 24.49
CA ASN A 173 38.62 -3.27 24.84
C ASN A 173 39.17 -3.77 26.18
N VAL A 174 38.32 -4.39 26.99
CA VAL A 174 38.64 -5.04 28.27
C VAL A 174 39.43 -6.36 28.08
N ALA A 175 39.07 -7.22 27.09
CA ALA A 175 39.83 -8.46 26.84
C ALA A 175 41.19 -8.11 26.24
N VAL A 176 41.23 -7.21 25.29
CA VAL A 176 42.48 -6.72 24.68
C VAL A 176 43.34 -6.01 25.71
N ALA A 177 42.75 -5.18 26.59
CA ALA A 177 43.49 -4.54 27.67
C ALA A 177 44.06 -5.55 28.67
N LYS A 178 43.34 -6.62 28.98
CA LYS A 178 43.84 -7.66 29.88
C LYS A 178 44.99 -8.45 29.22
N ASP A 179 44.87 -8.80 27.95
CA ASP A 179 45.92 -9.50 27.21
C ASP A 179 47.19 -8.63 27.07
N VAL A 180 47.01 -7.32 26.84
CA VAL A 180 48.13 -6.35 26.81
C VAL A 180 48.76 -6.23 28.18
N GLN A 181 48.01 -6.19 29.28
CA GLN A 181 48.55 -6.14 30.63
C GLN A 181 49.31 -7.44 30.96
N ASP A 182 48.82 -8.59 30.60
CA ASP A 182 49.49 -9.87 30.84
C ASP A 182 50.77 -10.00 29.98
N LEU A 183 50.78 -9.45 28.78
CA LEU A 183 51.97 -9.37 27.95
C LEU A 183 53.02 -8.41 28.55
N ALA A 184 52.60 -7.27 29.06
CA ALA A 184 53.48 -6.32 29.75
C ALA A 184 54.15 -6.95 30.99
N LYS A 185 53.37 -7.66 31.82
CA LYS A 185 53.93 -8.40 32.97
C LYS A 185 54.94 -9.47 32.57
N LYS A 186 54.68 -10.21 31.50
CA LYS A 186 55.64 -11.21 30.97
C LYS A 186 56.91 -10.54 30.46
N TYR A 187 56.79 -9.40 29.82
CA TYR A 187 57.93 -8.60 29.35
C TYR A 187 58.78 -8.10 30.50
N GLU A 188 58.18 -7.53 31.56
CA GLU A 188 58.91 -7.12 32.79
C GLU A 188 59.62 -8.29 33.47
N ALA A 189 58.97 -9.46 33.57
CA ALA A 189 59.58 -10.66 34.15
C ALA A 189 60.77 -11.16 33.33
N LEU A 190 60.67 -11.05 31.98
CA LEU A 190 61.78 -11.40 31.10
C LEU A 190 62.96 -10.41 31.22
N ALA A 191 62.65 -9.11 31.30
CA ALA A 191 63.67 -8.04 31.50
C ALA A 191 64.45 -8.27 32.82
N LYS A 192 63.72 -8.58 33.92
CA LYS A 192 64.38 -8.96 35.21
C LYS A 192 65.26 -10.17 35.14
N LYS A 193 64.84 -11.21 34.40
CA LYS A 193 65.65 -12.42 34.15
C LYS A 193 66.87 -12.09 33.34
N TYR A 194 66.74 -11.25 32.32
CA TYR A 194 67.89 -10.78 31.50
C TYR A 194 68.89 -10.03 32.38
N ASP A 195 68.45 -9.05 33.17
CA ASP A 195 69.28 -8.29 34.09
C ASP A 195 70.07 -9.16 35.08
N ASN A 196 69.34 -10.14 35.63
CA ASN A 196 69.99 -11.11 36.56
C ASN A 196 71.02 -11.96 35.84
N LEU A 197 70.80 -12.35 34.57
CA LEU A 197 71.74 -13.10 33.78
C LEU A 197 72.98 -12.25 33.48
N VAL A 198 72.81 -10.99 33.04
CA VAL A 198 73.91 -10.07 32.78
C VAL A 198 74.74 -9.86 34.05
N LYS A 199 74.11 -9.63 35.20
CA LYS A 199 74.79 -9.50 36.49
C LYS A 199 75.60 -10.76 36.87
N SER A 200 75.04 -11.94 36.58
CA SER A 200 75.75 -13.21 36.87
C SER A 200 76.98 -13.40 35.96
N LEU A 201 76.80 -13.05 34.66
CA LEU A 201 77.89 -13.12 33.68
C LEU A 201 79.04 -12.12 33.98
N ASN A 202 78.67 -10.90 34.35
CA ASN A 202 79.64 -9.89 34.77
C ASN A 202 80.44 -10.31 36.00
N ARG A 203 79.78 -10.99 36.93
CA ARG A 203 80.46 -11.58 38.11
C ARG A 203 81.45 -12.70 37.78
N THR A 204 81.15 -13.52 36.77
CA THR A 204 81.88 -14.72 36.44
C THR A 204 83.04 -14.42 35.51
N ASN A 205 82.88 -13.45 34.53
CA ASN A 205 83.87 -13.24 33.48
C ASN A 205 84.62 -11.89 33.52
N GLY A 206 84.23 -11.00 34.48
CA GLY A 206 84.90 -9.69 34.60
C GLY A 206 84.67 -8.79 33.38
N THR A 207 83.68 -9.08 32.52
CA THR A 207 83.35 -8.38 31.30
C THR A 207 82.06 -7.60 31.54
N ASP A 208 82.03 -6.31 31.19
CA ASP A 208 80.83 -5.48 31.30
C ASP A 208 79.92 -5.69 30.09
N TYR A 209 78.93 -6.60 30.23
CA TYR A 209 77.96 -6.93 29.17
C TYR A 209 76.96 -5.81 28.93
N ASP A 210 76.78 -4.82 29.86
CA ASP A 210 75.91 -3.65 29.62
C ASP A 210 76.45 -2.71 28.54
N VAL A 211 77.77 -2.75 28.31
CA VAL A 211 78.40 -1.98 27.24
C VAL A 211 78.22 -2.65 25.89
N MET A 212 78.10 -3.99 25.86
CA MET A 212 77.88 -4.77 24.63
C MET A 212 76.46 -4.69 24.09
N PHE A 213 75.45 -4.36 24.91
CA PHE A 213 74.04 -4.34 24.54
C PHE A 213 73.37 -3.09 25.09
N PRO A 214 73.67 -1.88 24.55
CA PRO A 214 73.22 -0.60 25.09
C PRO A 214 71.73 -0.32 24.90
N ASP A 215 71.05 -1.04 24.02
CA ASP A 215 69.66 -0.82 23.60
C ASP A 215 68.65 -1.61 24.44
N VAL A 216 69.07 -2.34 25.46
CA VAL A 216 68.11 -3.05 26.34
C VAL A 216 67.56 -2.09 27.39
N PRO A 217 66.20 -1.90 27.43
CA PRO A 217 65.58 -1.01 28.43
C PRO A 217 65.94 -1.43 29.85
N LYS A 218 66.57 -0.55 30.59
CA LYS A 218 66.80 -0.73 32.04
C LYS A 218 65.48 -0.37 32.73
N GLY A 219 64.75 -1.36 33.27
CA GLY A 219 63.54 -1.21 34.03
C GLY A 219 63.68 -0.46 35.33
#